data_09b74fca5ca0b61f37792e75683319da
#
_entry.id   09b74fca5ca0b61f37792e75683319da
#
_cell.length_a   1.000
_cell.length_b   1.000
_cell.length_c   1.000
_cell.angle_alpha   90.00
_cell.angle_beta   90.00
_cell.angle_gamma   90.00
#
_symmetry.space_group_name_H-M   'P 1'
#
loop_
_entity.id
_entity.type
_entity.pdbx_description
1 polymer ?
#
loop_
_entity_poly.entity_id
_entity_poly.type
_entity_poly.pdbx_seq_one_letter_code
_entity_poly.pdbx_strand_id
1 'polypeptide(L)'
;MRIAHVSDLHGHYKVLDRIVEPPDVWCFTGDIFPYMPLTEHVHWGVSSHEIRHQTRWYSFKSDSIVRRLKGKPVLLVPGNHDFANLAGLLRQDGVDAREVTPDGLEFMGVRFAGFGHIPFIQGRWNREVFDDELRDLSLRTLSVGNPDVLLTHAPPGHILGAESPGNTPLLTALTYQPHKVRVHLFGHIHETGGRMVELMDVKFYNSATTLQEVIL
;
A
#
# COMPACT_ATOMS: atom_id res chain seq x y z
N MET A 1 18.48 -3.66 -5.71
CA MET A 1 17.62 -2.48 -5.46
C MET A 1 17.24 -2.48 -3.98
N ARG A 2 17.37 -1.32 -3.29
CA ARG A 2 16.93 -1.14 -1.90
C ARG A 2 15.58 -0.44 -1.89
N ILE A 3 14.57 -1.10 -1.34
CA ILE A 3 13.21 -0.58 -1.18
C ILE A 3 13.01 -0.22 0.29
N ALA A 4 12.48 0.98 0.57
CA ALA A 4 11.93 1.31 1.88
C ALA A 4 10.41 1.15 1.82
N HIS A 5 9.88 0.19 2.54
CA HIS A 5 8.47 -0.16 2.54
C HIS A 5 7.77 0.32 3.80
N VAL A 6 6.67 1.04 3.65
CA VAL A 6 5.80 1.51 4.74
C VAL A 6 4.33 1.34 4.38
N SER A 7 3.51 1.15 5.41
CA SER A 7 2.06 1.07 5.30
C SER A 7 1.41 1.55 6.59
N ASP A 8 0.13 1.92 6.53
CA ASP A 8 -0.72 2.20 7.70
C ASP A 8 -0.10 3.23 8.66
N LEU A 9 0.42 4.32 8.08
CA LEU A 9 1.02 5.39 8.87
C LEU A 9 -0.02 6.22 9.62
N HIS A 10 -1.25 6.29 9.12
CA HIS A 10 -2.35 7.05 9.73
C HIS A 10 -1.90 8.42 10.23
N GLY A 11 -1.11 9.13 9.41
CA GLY A 11 -0.54 10.43 9.74
C GLY A 11 0.74 10.41 10.58
N HIS A 12 1.23 9.26 11.02
CA HIS A 12 2.46 9.12 11.79
C HIS A 12 3.72 9.06 10.91
N TYR A 13 3.87 10.03 10.00
CA TYR A 13 4.96 10.09 9.01
C TYR A 13 6.38 10.09 9.59
N LYS A 14 6.55 10.31 10.90
CA LYS A 14 7.86 10.22 11.58
C LYS A 14 8.47 8.80 11.51
N VAL A 15 7.68 7.79 11.20
CA VAL A 15 8.19 6.43 10.91
C VAL A 15 9.22 6.45 9.79
N LEU A 16 9.11 7.37 8.82
CA LEU A 16 10.08 7.55 7.74
C LEU A 16 11.50 7.93 8.23
N ASP A 17 11.62 8.48 9.45
CA ASP A 17 12.93 8.82 10.04
C ASP A 17 13.74 7.57 10.45
N ARG A 18 13.11 6.40 10.50
CA ARG A 18 13.78 5.13 10.84
C ARG A 18 14.68 4.60 9.73
N ILE A 19 14.58 5.14 8.51
CA ILE A 19 15.47 4.73 7.41
C ILE A 19 16.90 5.13 7.70
N VAL A 20 17.80 4.16 7.71
CA VAL A 20 19.23 4.38 7.98
C VAL A 20 19.93 4.82 6.69
N GLU A 21 19.82 4.03 5.64
CA GLU A 21 20.43 4.29 4.34
C GLU A 21 19.37 4.76 3.34
N PRO A 22 19.66 5.78 2.50
CA PRO A 22 18.71 6.22 1.48
C PRO A 22 18.29 5.05 0.57
N PRO A 23 16.98 4.80 0.39
CA PRO A 23 16.53 3.75 -0.51
C PRO A 23 16.71 4.18 -1.98
N ASP A 24 16.62 3.22 -2.90
CA ASP A 24 16.46 3.54 -4.32
C ASP A 24 15.02 4.02 -4.61
N VAL A 25 14.04 3.47 -3.88
CA VAL A 25 12.63 3.77 -4.03
C VAL A 25 11.88 3.56 -2.70
N TRP A 26 10.91 4.42 -2.43
CA TRP A 26 9.89 4.19 -1.40
C TRP A 26 8.71 3.42 -1.99
N CYS A 27 8.23 2.39 -1.28
CA CYS A 27 6.98 1.71 -1.58
C CYS A 27 5.98 1.96 -0.45
N PHE A 28 4.85 2.59 -0.78
CA PHE A 28 3.77 2.83 0.17
C PHE A 28 2.58 1.93 -0.18
N THR A 29 2.15 1.13 0.78
CA THR A 29 1.04 0.19 0.56
C THR A 29 -0.24 0.59 1.29
N GLY A 30 -0.51 1.90 1.34
CA GLY A 30 -1.79 2.45 1.75
C GLY A 30 -1.88 2.91 3.19
N ASP A 31 -3.00 3.55 3.50
CA ASP A 31 -3.39 4.10 4.79
C ASP A 31 -2.34 5.08 5.36
N ILE A 32 -1.91 6.01 4.51
CA ILE A 32 -0.90 7.01 4.85
C ILE A 32 -1.52 8.21 5.57
N PHE A 33 -2.74 8.59 5.19
CA PHE A 33 -3.44 9.72 5.78
C PHE A 33 -4.00 9.44 7.18
N PRO A 34 -4.15 10.47 8.04
CA PRO A 34 -4.76 10.31 9.35
C PRO A 34 -6.25 10.00 9.24
N TYR A 35 -6.78 9.37 10.28
CA TYR A 35 -8.22 9.28 10.49
C TYR A 35 -8.83 10.67 10.70
N MET A 36 -10.04 10.86 10.20
CA MET A 36 -10.83 12.00 10.59
C MET A 36 -11.19 11.91 12.09
N PRO A 37 -11.14 13.02 12.87
CA PRO A 37 -11.48 13.00 14.29
C PRO A 37 -12.90 12.46 14.54
N LEU A 38 -13.07 11.69 15.62
CA LEU A 38 -14.35 11.06 16.01
C LEU A 38 -15.51 12.07 16.14
N THR A 39 -15.22 13.31 16.51
CA THR A 39 -16.20 14.40 16.61
C THR A 39 -16.80 14.82 15.26
N GLU A 40 -16.14 14.46 14.16
CA GLU A 40 -16.57 14.75 12.79
C GLU A 40 -17.17 13.53 12.09
N HIS A 41 -17.21 12.37 12.76
CA HIS A 41 -17.72 11.10 12.21
C HIS A 41 -19.23 11.04 11.95
N VAL A 42 -19.98 12.10 12.20
CA VAL A 42 -21.43 12.15 11.92
C VAL A 42 -21.74 11.88 10.42
N HIS A 43 -20.71 11.88 9.58
CA HIS A 43 -20.80 11.69 8.13
C HIS A 43 -19.84 10.63 7.58
N TRP A 44 -19.59 9.56 8.31
CA TRP A 44 -18.83 8.41 7.81
C TRP A 44 -19.38 7.96 6.44
N GLY A 45 -18.49 7.86 5.47
CA GLY A 45 -18.84 7.52 4.09
C GLY A 45 -19.11 8.73 3.18
N VAL A 46 -18.97 9.98 3.67
CA VAL A 46 -18.97 11.15 2.78
C VAL A 46 -17.54 11.45 2.36
N SER A 47 -17.11 10.83 1.26
CA SER A 47 -15.75 10.94 0.70
C SER A 47 -15.24 12.38 0.59
N SER A 48 -16.12 13.36 0.37
CA SER A 48 -15.75 14.76 0.26
C SER A 48 -15.22 15.38 1.57
N HIS A 49 -15.67 14.90 2.72
CA HIS A 49 -15.19 15.36 4.03
C HIS A 49 -13.82 14.76 4.33
N GLU A 50 -13.67 13.46 4.10
CA GLU A 50 -12.39 12.78 4.25
C GLU A 50 -11.33 13.38 3.32
N ILE A 51 -11.65 13.59 2.05
CA ILE A 51 -10.74 14.23 1.07
C ILE A 51 -10.28 15.60 1.58
N ARG A 52 -11.20 16.45 2.06
CA ARG A 52 -10.83 17.78 2.59
C ARG A 52 -9.95 17.70 3.82
N HIS A 53 -10.28 16.80 4.76
CA HIS A 53 -9.49 16.58 5.96
C HIS A 53 -8.07 16.16 5.62
N GLN A 54 -7.92 15.13 4.78
CA GLN A 54 -6.64 14.57 4.39
C GLN A 54 -5.80 15.55 3.55
N THR A 55 -6.42 16.26 2.61
CA THR A 55 -5.74 17.29 1.81
C THR A 55 -5.25 18.44 2.69
N ARG A 56 -6.07 18.89 3.64
CA ARG A 56 -5.68 19.93 4.60
C ARG A 56 -4.55 19.44 5.50
N TRP A 57 -4.65 18.25 6.05
CA TRP A 57 -3.57 17.66 6.86
C TRP A 57 -2.26 17.62 6.06
N TYR A 58 -2.31 17.14 4.81
CA TYR A 58 -1.14 17.08 3.95
C TYR A 58 -0.54 18.46 3.73
N SER A 59 -1.33 19.50 3.44
CA SER A 59 -0.81 20.85 3.21
C SER A 59 -0.03 21.42 4.41
N PHE A 60 -0.35 20.99 5.63
CA PHE A 60 0.42 21.37 6.84
C PHE A 60 1.67 20.49 7.06
N LYS A 61 1.78 19.34 6.41
CA LYS A 61 2.84 18.35 6.67
C LYS A 61 3.73 18.09 5.47
N SER A 62 3.38 18.58 4.28
CA SER A 62 4.04 18.26 3.02
C SER A 62 5.56 18.50 3.08
N ASP A 63 6.02 19.68 3.49
CA ASP A 63 7.46 19.97 3.61
C ASP A 63 8.20 18.94 4.48
N SER A 64 7.55 18.50 5.54
CA SER A 64 8.10 17.56 6.49
C SER A 64 8.16 16.15 5.94
N ILE A 65 7.15 15.76 5.16
CA ILE A 65 7.08 14.46 4.48
C ILE A 65 8.09 14.44 3.35
N VAL A 66 8.06 15.43 2.45
CA VAL A 66 8.94 15.51 1.26
C VAL A 66 10.42 15.47 1.66
N ARG A 67 10.82 16.20 2.71
CA ARG A 67 12.20 16.14 3.21
C ARG A 67 12.63 14.74 3.65
N ARG A 68 11.71 13.95 4.24
CA ARG A 68 11.99 12.59 4.68
C ARG A 68 12.16 11.62 3.53
N LEU A 69 11.52 11.89 2.40
CA LEU A 69 11.69 11.07 1.19
C LEU A 69 13.09 11.23 0.57
N LYS A 70 13.86 12.23 1.00
CA LYS A 70 15.27 12.45 0.59
C LYS A 70 15.46 12.52 -0.93
N GLY A 71 14.47 13.08 -1.64
CA GLY A 71 14.51 13.20 -3.11
C GLY A 71 14.36 11.88 -3.85
N LYS A 72 13.91 10.81 -3.18
CA LYS A 72 13.72 9.49 -3.79
C LYS A 72 12.30 9.32 -4.32
N PRO A 73 12.12 8.56 -5.42
CA PRO A 73 10.79 8.30 -5.96
C PRO A 73 9.93 7.46 -5.01
N VAL A 74 8.63 7.57 -5.21
CA VAL A 74 7.61 6.85 -4.45
C VAL A 74 6.74 6.05 -5.41
N LEU A 75 6.67 4.74 -5.23
CA LEU A 75 5.69 3.86 -5.84
C LEU A 75 4.63 3.52 -4.79
N LEU A 76 3.36 3.66 -5.11
CA LEU A 76 2.33 3.48 -4.10
C LEU A 76 1.05 2.82 -4.63
N VAL A 77 0.38 2.11 -3.75
CA VAL A 77 -1.04 1.78 -3.85
C VAL A 77 -1.77 2.45 -2.69
N PRO A 78 -2.97 3.00 -2.88
CA PRO A 78 -3.74 3.59 -1.79
C PRO A 78 -4.36 2.50 -0.90
N GLY A 79 -4.65 2.82 0.36
CA GLY A 79 -5.40 1.97 1.28
C GLY A 79 -6.88 2.36 1.39
N ASN A 80 -7.59 1.67 2.27
CA ASN A 80 -9.03 1.90 2.46
C ASN A 80 -9.33 3.18 3.26
N HIS A 81 -8.37 3.72 3.98
CA HIS A 81 -8.47 5.02 4.63
C HIS A 81 -7.92 6.18 3.78
N ASP A 82 -7.37 5.93 2.59
CA ASP A 82 -6.86 6.96 1.71
C ASP A 82 -7.95 7.43 0.74
N PHE A 83 -8.58 8.55 1.02
CA PHE A 83 -9.59 9.19 0.17
C PHE A 83 -8.98 10.25 -0.73
N ALA A 84 -7.95 10.96 -0.28
CA ALA A 84 -7.22 11.92 -1.09
C ALA A 84 -6.17 11.22 -1.97
N ASN A 85 -5.86 11.82 -3.13
CA ASN A 85 -4.86 11.31 -4.04
C ASN A 85 -3.43 11.67 -3.58
N LEU A 86 -2.81 10.80 -2.78
CA LEU A 86 -1.45 11.03 -2.26
C LEU A 86 -0.42 11.18 -3.39
N ALA A 87 -0.49 10.36 -4.44
CA ALA A 87 0.45 10.47 -5.57
C ALA A 87 0.35 11.84 -6.24
N GLY A 88 -0.87 12.35 -6.43
CA GLY A 88 -1.12 13.69 -6.98
C GLY A 88 -0.54 14.80 -6.10
N LEU A 89 -0.76 14.71 -4.79
CA LEU A 89 -0.25 15.69 -3.82
C LEU A 89 1.28 15.69 -3.76
N LEU A 90 1.91 14.53 -3.71
CA LEU A 90 3.38 14.40 -3.72
C LEU A 90 4.00 14.98 -5.02
N ARG A 91 3.35 14.73 -6.18
CA ARG A 91 3.82 15.31 -7.46
C ARG A 91 3.71 16.84 -7.49
N GLN A 92 2.69 17.43 -6.89
CA GLN A 92 2.56 18.89 -6.76
C GLN A 92 3.74 19.49 -5.98
N ASP A 93 4.29 18.74 -5.02
CA ASP A 93 5.45 19.14 -4.22
C ASP A 93 6.80 18.65 -4.81
N GLY A 94 6.81 18.24 -6.07
CA GLY A 94 8.03 17.90 -6.82
C GLY A 94 8.59 16.49 -6.59
N VAL A 95 7.85 15.60 -5.93
CA VAL A 95 8.25 14.20 -5.74
C VAL A 95 7.86 13.37 -6.97
N ASP A 96 8.75 12.53 -7.50
CA ASP A 96 8.41 11.51 -8.49
C ASP A 96 7.57 10.41 -7.81
N ALA A 97 6.26 10.64 -7.74
CA ALA A 97 5.31 9.73 -7.14
C ALA A 97 4.40 9.09 -8.19
N ARG A 98 4.35 7.76 -8.21
CA ARG A 98 3.60 6.98 -9.20
C ARG A 98 2.68 5.99 -8.49
N GLU A 99 1.40 6.02 -8.85
CA GLU A 99 0.46 4.98 -8.42
C GLU A 99 0.71 3.71 -9.23
N VAL A 100 0.88 2.60 -8.51
CA VAL A 100 1.03 1.26 -9.10
C VAL A 100 -0.36 0.70 -9.34
N THR A 101 -0.60 0.21 -10.55
CA THR A 101 -1.88 -0.34 -10.98
C THR A 101 -1.77 -1.83 -11.30
N PRO A 102 -2.89 -2.55 -11.52
CA PRO A 102 -2.86 -3.94 -11.95
C PRO A 102 -2.09 -4.18 -13.26
N ASP A 103 -2.00 -3.17 -14.14
CA ASP A 103 -1.26 -3.27 -15.40
C ASP A 103 0.26 -3.17 -15.22
N GLY A 104 0.67 -2.69 -14.06
CA GLY A 104 2.07 -2.58 -13.66
C GLY A 104 2.83 -1.42 -14.32
N LEU A 105 4.01 -1.22 -13.80
CA LEU A 105 5.02 -0.28 -14.35
C LEU A 105 6.43 -0.88 -14.14
N GLU A 106 7.35 -0.43 -14.95
CA GLU A 106 8.76 -0.78 -14.78
C GLU A 106 9.50 0.37 -14.10
N PHE A 107 10.34 0.03 -13.13
CA PHE A 107 11.23 0.96 -12.45
C PHE A 107 12.59 0.31 -12.20
N MET A 108 13.66 0.90 -12.75
CA MET A 108 15.04 0.40 -12.64
C MET A 108 15.20 -1.09 -13.03
N GLY A 109 14.51 -1.53 -14.09
CA GLY A 109 14.55 -2.91 -14.59
C GLY A 109 13.77 -3.93 -13.75
N VAL A 110 13.01 -3.47 -12.74
CA VAL A 110 12.11 -4.29 -11.91
C VAL A 110 10.67 -3.92 -12.23
N ARG A 111 9.82 -4.91 -12.40
CA ARG A 111 8.41 -4.72 -12.68
C ARG A 111 7.59 -4.75 -11.41
N PHE A 112 6.83 -3.67 -11.19
CA PHE A 112 5.90 -3.50 -10.08
C PHE A 112 4.46 -3.55 -10.62
N ALA A 113 3.57 -4.26 -9.94
CA ALA A 113 2.14 -4.17 -10.18
C ALA A 113 1.39 -4.32 -8.85
N GLY A 114 0.13 -3.89 -8.81
CA GLY A 114 -0.62 -3.98 -7.57
C GLY A 114 -1.94 -3.22 -7.57
N PHE A 115 -2.60 -3.26 -6.43
CA PHE A 115 -3.88 -2.57 -6.19
C PHE A 115 -4.12 -2.33 -4.70
N GLY A 116 -4.96 -1.33 -4.40
CA GLY A 116 -5.26 -0.93 -3.02
C GLY A 116 -6.60 -1.45 -2.48
N HIS A 117 -7.31 -2.30 -3.24
CA HIS A 117 -8.63 -2.80 -2.85
C HIS A 117 -8.52 -3.82 -1.71
N ILE A 118 -9.55 -3.81 -0.84
CA ILE A 118 -9.68 -4.72 0.30
C ILE A 118 -10.97 -5.55 0.18
N PRO A 119 -11.05 -6.70 0.85
CA PRO A 119 -12.29 -7.44 0.96
C PRO A 119 -13.42 -6.60 1.55
N PHE A 120 -14.64 -6.83 1.08
CA PHE A 120 -15.84 -6.16 1.60
C PHE A 120 -16.01 -6.44 3.10
N ILE A 121 -16.13 -5.38 3.90
CA ILE A 121 -16.33 -5.44 5.35
C ILE A 121 -17.75 -4.95 5.70
N GLN A 122 -18.07 -3.70 5.36
CA GLN A 122 -19.33 -3.05 5.73
C GLN A 122 -19.83 -2.06 4.66
N GLY A 123 -19.10 -1.85 3.57
CA GLY A 123 -19.42 -0.86 2.53
C GLY A 123 -19.19 0.59 2.98
N ARG A 124 -18.36 0.81 4.00
CA ARG A 124 -18.07 2.15 4.55
C ARG A 124 -16.68 2.66 4.24
N TRP A 125 -15.78 1.75 3.94
CA TRP A 125 -14.40 2.10 3.64
C TRP A 125 -14.20 2.31 2.15
N ASN A 126 -13.25 3.14 1.81
CA ASN A 126 -12.85 3.28 0.43
C ASN A 126 -12.28 1.95 -0.09
N ARG A 127 -12.52 1.63 -1.36
CA ARG A 127 -11.94 0.44 -2.03
C ARG A 127 -12.36 -0.92 -1.46
N GLU A 128 -13.44 -0.99 -0.69
CA GLU A 128 -14.07 -2.26 -0.38
C GLU A 128 -14.73 -2.84 -1.64
N VAL A 129 -14.43 -4.08 -1.95
CA VAL A 129 -15.00 -4.78 -3.11
C VAL A 129 -15.28 -6.23 -2.77
N PHE A 130 -16.18 -6.86 -3.52
CA PHE A 130 -16.52 -8.27 -3.35
C PHE A 130 -15.44 -9.20 -3.93
N ASP A 131 -15.49 -10.47 -3.57
CA ASP A 131 -14.48 -11.47 -3.93
C ASP A 131 -14.33 -11.69 -5.43
N ASP A 132 -15.38 -11.52 -6.23
CA ASP A 132 -15.31 -11.60 -7.68
C ASP A 132 -14.46 -10.47 -8.28
N GLU A 133 -14.62 -9.25 -7.82
CA GLU A 133 -13.80 -8.12 -8.24
C GLU A 133 -12.34 -8.28 -7.75
N LEU A 134 -12.14 -8.73 -6.50
CA LEU A 134 -10.80 -9.04 -5.98
C LEU A 134 -10.11 -10.12 -6.80
N ARG A 135 -10.85 -11.14 -7.24
CA ARG A 135 -10.32 -12.20 -8.11
C ARG A 135 -9.88 -11.63 -9.45
N ASP A 136 -10.73 -10.79 -10.09
CA ASP A 136 -10.41 -10.21 -11.39
C ASP A 136 -9.20 -9.28 -11.30
N LEU A 137 -9.10 -8.44 -10.25
CA LEU A 137 -7.93 -7.62 -9.96
C LEU A 137 -6.67 -8.47 -9.77
N SER A 138 -6.76 -9.53 -8.98
CA SER A 138 -5.64 -10.44 -8.71
C SER A 138 -5.13 -11.12 -9.98
N LEU A 139 -6.05 -11.68 -10.77
CA LEU A 139 -5.72 -12.34 -12.04
C LEU A 139 -5.11 -11.35 -13.04
N ARG A 140 -5.67 -10.16 -13.20
CA ARG A 140 -5.13 -9.12 -14.06
C ARG A 140 -3.73 -8.70 -13.61
N THR A 141 -3.53 -8.51 -12.31
CA THR A 141 -2.25 -8.10 -11.77
C THR A 141 -1.16 -9.14 -12.04
N LEU A 142 -1.46 -10.42 -11.89
CA LEU A 142 -0.49 -11.49 -12.13
C LEU A 142 -0.26 -11.76 -13.62
N SER A 143 -1.29 -11.67 -14.46
CA SER A 143 -1.18 -12.02 -15.89
C SER A 143 -0.71 -10.85 -16.75
N VAL A 144 -1.30 -9.67 -16.60
CA VAL A 144 -0.98 -8.45 -17.39
C VAL A 144 0.16 -7.68 -16.74
N GLY A 145 0.00 -7.37 -15.46
CA GLY A 145 1.03 -6.71 -14.65
C GLY A 145 2.31 -7.51 -14.56
N ASN A 146 2.19 -8.81 -14.37
CA ASN A 146 3.27 -9.79 -14.31
C ASN A 146 4.49 -9.28 -13.50
N PRO A 147 4.30 -8.92 -12.21
CA PRO A 147 5.31 -8.21 -11.43
C PRO A 147 6.40 -9.11 -10.87
N ASP A 148 7.60 -8.53 -10.69
CA ASP A 148 8.64 -9.06 -9.79
C ASP A 148 8.32 -8.70 -8.34
N VAL A 149 7.75 -7.48 -8.13
CA VAL A 149 7.32 -6.96 -6.84
C VAL A 149 5.84 -6.62 -6.90
N LEU A 150 5.05 -7.29 -6.08
CA LEU A 150 3.61 -7.06 -5.93
C LEU A 150 3.37 -6.08 -4.77
N LEU A 151 2.54 -5.07 -5.00
CA LEU A 151 2.07 -4.14 -3.98
C LEU A 151 0.57 -4.30 -3.79
N THR A 152 0.11 -4.62 -2.58
CA THR A 152 -1.31 -4.54 -2.24
C THR A 152 -1.49 -3.86 -0.88
N HIS A 153 -2.70 -3.30 -0.62
CA HIS A 153 -2.94 -2.82 0.73
C HIS A 153 -3.24 -4.00 1.66
N ALA A 154 -4.24 -4.84 1.35
CA ALA A 154 -4.54 -6.03 2.14
C ALA A 154 -3.57 -7.20 1.85
N PRO A 155 -3.21 -8.01 2.87
CA PRO A 155 -2.42 -9.23 2.70
C PRO A 155 -3.19 -10.29 1.92
N PRO A 156 -2.50 -11.28 1.30
CA PRO A 156 -3.16 -12.43 0.69
C PRO A 156 -3.59 -13.42 1.79
N GLY A 157 -4.91 -13.59 1.99
CA GLY A 157 -5.44 -14.53 2.97
C GLY A 157 -4.84 -14.36 4.37
N HIS A 158 -4.65 -15.48 5.08
CA HIS A 158 -4.07 -15.54 6.43
C HIS A 158 -2.55 -15.73 6.44
N ILE A 159 -1.83 -15.16 5.46
CA ILE A 159 -0.42 -15.50 5.19
C ILE A 159 0.54 -15.37 6.39
N LEU A 160 0.25 -14.48 7.33
CA LEU A 160 1.06 -14.27 8.54
C LEU A 160 0.39 -14.79 9.83
N GLY A 161 -0.65 -15.62 9.70
CA GLY A 161 -1.39 -16.14 10.84
C GLY A 161 -2.26 -15.10 11.54
N ALA A 162 -2.66 -14.04 10.84
CA ALA A 162 -3.60 -13.05 11.33
C ALA A 162 -5.01 -13.66 11.51
N GLU A 163 -5.78 -13.15 12.46
CA GLU A 163 -7.18 -13.54 12.63
C GLU A 163 -8.03 -13.02 11.46
N SER A 164 -7.72 -11.82 10.97
CA SER A 164 -8.39 -11.25 9.79
C SER A 164 -8.02 -12.00 8.51
N PRO A 165 -9.02 -12.35 7.68
CA PRO A 165 -8.80 -13.24 6.53
C PRO A 165 -7.97 -12.63 5.39
N GLY A 166 -7.80 -11.33 5.31
CA GLY A 166 -7.14 -10.70 4.17
C GLY A 166 -7.82 -11.00 2.83
N ASN A 167 -7.08 -10.87 1.73
CA ASN A 167 -7.56 -11.10 0.37
C ASN A 167 -7.40 -12.57 -0.03
N THR A 168 -8.43 -13.39 0.20
CA THR A 168 -8.44 -14.83 -0.15
C THR A 168 -8.35 -15.07 -1.67
N PRO A 169 -9.05 -14.33 -2.56
CA PRO A 169 -8.86 -14.43 -4.00
C PRO A 169 -7.41 -14.23 -4.45
N LEU A 170 -6.67 -13.29 -3.86
CA LEU A 170 -5.26 -13.08 -4.17
C LEU A 170 -4.39 -14.26 -3.74
N LEU A 171 -4.63 -14.81 -2.55
CA LEU A 171 -3.90 -16.02 -2.11
C LEU A 171 -4.14 -17.19 -3.08
N THR A 172 -5.39 -17.38 -3.49
CA THR A 172 -5.75 -18.41 -4.48
C THR A 172 -5.03 -18.18 -5.80
N ALA A 173 -5.00 -16.93 -6.29
CA ALA A 173 -4.31 -16.61 -7.53
C ALA A 173 -2.80 -16.85 -7.42
N LEU A 174 -2.14 -16.43 -6.33
CA LEU A 174 -0.71 -16.69 -6.09
C LEU A 174 -0.39 -18.18 -5.96
N THR A 175 -1.35 -18.99 -5.50
CA THR A 175 -1.13 -20.45 -5.35
C THR A 175 -1.27 -21.22 -6.66
N TYR A 176 -2.22 -20.83 -7.52
CA TYR A 176 -2.63 -21.66 -8.65
C TYR A 176 -2.36 -21.04 -10.03
N GLN A 177 -2.01 -19.76 -10.11
CA GLN A 177 -1.68 -19.13 -11.39
C GLN A 177 -0.17 -19.01 -11.60
N PRO A 178 0.32 -19.14 -12.85
CA PRO A 178 1.70 -18.84 -13.16
C PRO A 178 2.00 -17.36 -12.86
N HIS A 179 3.07 -17.10 -12.14
CA HIS A 179 3.56 -15.74 -11.87
C HIS A 179 5.07 -15.74 -11.62
N LYS A 180 5.67 -14.54 -11.62
CA LYS A 180 7.10 -14.35 -11.33
C LYS A 180 7.32 -13.48 -10.08
N VAL A 181 6.30 -13.27 -9.27
CA VAL A 181 6.39 -12.51 -8.02
C VAL A 181 7.45 -13.14 -7.11
N ARG A 182 8.42 -12.33 -6.67
CA ARG A 182 9.45 -12.72 -5.69
C ARG A 182 9.26 -12.01 -4.37
N VAL A 183 8.64 -10.83 -4.39
CA VAL A 183 8.39 -10.02 -3.21
C VAL A 183 6.96 -9.48 -3.24
N HIS A 184 6.26 -9.61 -2.14
CA HIS A 184 4.94 -9.02 -1.93
C HIS A 184 4.97 -8.08 -0.72
N LEU A 185 4.66 -6.81 -0.96
CA LEU A 185 4.62 -5.73 0.02
C LEU A 185 3.17 -5.37 0.32
N PHE A 186 2.78 -5.33 1.60
CA PHE A 186 1.41 -5.03 2.01
C PHE A 186 1.34 -4.47 3.44
N GLY A 187 0.13 -4.12 3.90
CA GLY A 187 -0.17 -3.61 5.23
C GLY A 187 -1.52 -4.08 5.74
N HIS A 188 -2.38 -3.14 6.15
CA HIS A 188 -3.78 -3.32 6.55
C HIS A 188 -3.97 -4.08 7.88
N ILE A 189 -3.29 -5.20 8.09
CA ILE A 189 -3.42 -6.03 9.29
C ILE A 189 -2.34 -5.63 10.29
N HIS A 190 -2.69 -4.72 11.23
CA HIS A 190 -1.75 -4.11 12.16
C HIS A 190 -1.12 -5.12 13.13
N GLU A 191 -1.85 -6.15 13.54
CA GLU A 191 -1.39 -7.16 14.50
C GLU A 191 -0.16 -7.96 14.01
N THR A 192 0.04 -8.03 12.70
CA THR A 192 1.20 -8.68 12.09
C THR A 192 2.21 -7.70 11.47
N GLY A 193 2.08 -6.42 11.79
CA GLY A 193 3.00 -5.37 11.32
C GLY A 193 4.45 -5.65 11.70
N GLY A 194 5.37 -5.41 10.77
CA GLY A 194 6.79 -5.69 10.93
C GLY A 194 7.21 -7.15 10.70
N ARG A 195 6.26 -8.05 10.45
CA ARG A 195 6.56 -9.46 10.16
C ARG A 195 6.89 -9.70 8.70
N MET A 196 7.67 -10.76 8.47
CA MET A 196 7.99 -11.30 7.14
C MET A 196 7.91 -12.82 7.19
N VAL A 197 7.44 -13.42 6.10
CA VAL A 197 7.47 -14.86 5.87
C VAL A 197 7.87 -15.14 4.43
N GLU A 198 8.52 -16.26 4.17
CA GLU A 198 8.82 -16.76 2.84
C GLU A 198 8.03 -18.04 2.60
N LEU A 199 7.17 -18.04 1.59
CA LEU A 199 6.34 -19.17 1.18
C LEU A 199 6.21 -19.15 -0.35
N MET A 200 6.16 -20.33 -0.98
CA MET A 200 5.99 -20.46 -2.44
C MET A 200 7.02 -19.62 -3.24
N ASP A 201 8.27 -19.56 -2.76
CA ASP A 201 9.36 -18.75 -3.32
C ASP A 201 9.07 -17.23 -3.38
N VAL A 202 8.07 -16.75 -2.61
CA VAL A 202 7.70 -15.35 -2.44
C VAL A 202 8.01 -14.90 -1.02
N LYS A 203 8.65 -13.73 -0.88
CA LYS A 203 8.85 -13.06 0.40
C LYS A 203 7.70 -12.08 0.63
N PHE A 204 6.95 -12.28 1.70
CA PHE A 204 5.78 -11.51 2.10
C PHE A 204 6.14 -10.57 3.25
N TYR A 205 6.02 -9.26 3.04
CA TYR A 205 6.35 -8.24 4.04
C TYR A 205 5.10 -7.45 4.44
N ASN A 206 4.75 -7.48 5.72
CA ASN A 206 3.73 -6.61 6.28
C ASN A 206 4.40 -5.42 7.00
N SER A 207 4.30 -4.22 6.43
CA SER A 207 4.82 -2.99 7.04
C SER A 207 3.76 -2.13 7.73
N ALA A 208 2.62 -2.71 8.12
CA ALA A 208 1.61 -1.95 8.86
C ALA A 208 2.23 -1.27 10.09
N THR A 209 2.03 0.04 10.22
CA THR A 209 2.53 0.91 11.30
C THR A 209 4.05 0.99 11.46
N THR A 210 4.83 0.45 10.53
CA THR A 210 6.30 0.40 10.63
C THR A 210 6.99 0.65 9.28
N LEU A 211 8.32 0.59 9.31
CA LEU A 211 9.18 0.63 8.13
C LEU A 211 10.00 -0.65 8.04
N GLN A 212 10.04 -1.26 6.87
CA GLN A 212 10.93 -2.38 6.55
C GLN A 212 11.81 -2.04 5.35
N GLU A 213 13.09 -2.41 5.43
CA GLU A 213 14.02 -2.33 4.30
C GLU A 213 14.05 -3.68 3.58
N VAL A 214 13.83 -3.65 2.27
CA VAL A 214 13.79 -4.85 1.43
C VAL A 214 14.88 -4.74 0.36
N ILE A 215 15.69 -5.77 0.24
CA ILE A 215 16.76 -5.86 -0.77
C ILE A 215 16.33 -6.90 -1.81
N LEU A 216 16.30 -6.46 -3.09
CA LEU A 216 16.08 -7.30 -4.26
C LEU A 216 17.39 -7.75 -4.87
#